data_629c9133357e62f1de4d7b6da563f36c
#
_entry.id   629c9133357e62f1de4d7b6da563f36c
#
_cell.length_a   1.000
_cell.length_b   1.000
_cell.length_c   1.000
_cell.angle_alpha   90.00
_cell.angle_beta   90.00
_cell.angle_gamma   90.00
#
_symmetry.space_group_name_H-M   'P 1'
#
loop_
_entity.id
_entity.type
_entity.pdbx_description
1 polymer ?
#
loop_
_entity_poly.entity_id
_entity_poly.type
_entity_poly.pdbx_seq_one_letter_code
_entity_poly.pdbx_strand_id
1 'polypeptide(L)'
;MLVNGRKFTKKAKPKKTQFPANWEGLLGEYGWDHNVLFVYEDMGSLWLVMEWIEKDQLKQVSEDLFAFPNNSGMYHGEQLQFKRGEDGIATEVAIINGPIFKRRDVGASTSETFRIEPIKPIDELREIALNANPPKENRNFLRTDLIELKNIDQSIKYDIRYAGTNNFMSNKFYTLAKAYMQRPAAEALGRAQRKLKDKGYGLLIHDAYRPWYVTKMFWDATPEDKK
;
A
#
# COMPACT_ATOMS: atom_id res chain seq x y z
N MET A 1 -12.77 -26.82 22.89
CA MET A 1 -12.99 -27.21 21.49
C MET A 1 -11.72 -27.88 20.98
N LEU A 2 -11.82 -29.07 20.38
CA LEU A 2 -10.67 -29.79 19.78
C LEU A 2 -10.81 -29.71 18.27
N VAL A 3 -9.74 -29.28 17.59
CA VAL A 3 -9.65 -29.32 16.13
C VAL A 3 -8.34 -30.03 15.79
N ASN A 4 -8.43 -31.12 15.03
CA ASN A 4 -7.28 -31.97 14.67
C ASN A 4 -6.42 -32.42 15.87
N GLY A 5 -7.06 -32.77 17.00
CA GLY A 5 -6.38 -33.24 18.21
C GLY A 5 -5.68 -32.15 19.04
N ARG A 6 -5.71 -30.91 18.64
CA ARG A 6 -5.13 -29.78 19.40
C ARG A 6 -6.19 -29.10 20.27
N LYS A 7 -5.89 -28.96 21.56
CA LYS A 7 -6.75 -28.26 22.53
C LYS A 7 -6.55 -26.77 22.37
N PHE A 8 -7.56 -26.07 21.85
CA PHE A 8 -7.58 -24.61 21.85
C PHE A 8 -8.17 -24.12 23.17
N THR A 9 -7.34 -23.55 24.03
CA THR A 9 -7.81 -22.79 25.18
C THR A 9 -8.30 -21.43 24.69
N LYS A 10 -9.55 -21.07 25.07
CA LYS A 10 -10.10 -19.72 24.81
C LYS A 10 -9.16 -18.72 25.52
N LYS A 11 -8.41 -17.94 24.78
CA LYS A 11 -7.64 -16.81 25.38
C LYS A 11 -8.64 -15.93 26.11
N ALA A 12 -8.32 -15.53 27.34
CA ALA A 12 -9.10 -14.53 28.07
C ALA A 12 -9.30 -13.33 27.14
N LYS A 13 -10.53 -12.79 27.10
CA LYS A 13 -10.74 -11.52 26.37
C LYS A 13 -9.77 -10.49 26.95
N PRO A 14 -9.00 -9.78 26.12
CA PRO A 14 -8.14 -8.72 26.63
C PRO A 14 -8.99 -7.74 27.44
N LYS A 15 -8.50 -7.30 28.58
CA LYS A 15 -9.14 -6.22 29.35
C LYS A 15 -9.26 -5.02 28.40
N LYS A 16 -10.48 -4.44 28.34
CA LYS A 16 -10.72 -3.20 27.60
C LYS A 16 -9.77 -2.14 28.16
N THR A 17 -8.76 -1.78 27.40
CA THR A 17 -7.83 -0.70 27.76
C THR A 17 -8.61 0.61 27.67
N GLN A 18 -8.51 1.48 28.66
CA GLN A 18 -9.11 2.81 28.56
C GLN A 18 -8.25 3.64 27.60
N PHE A 19 -8.86 4.16 26.56
CA PHE A 19 -8.29 5.13 25.63
C PHE A 19 -9.08 6.45 25.75
N PRO A 20 -8.52 7.60 25.29
CA PRO A 20 -9.20 8.88 25.34
C PRO A 20 -10.56 8.82 24.66
N ALA A 21 -11.62 9.25 25.35
CA ALA A 21 -13.00 9.17 24.83
C ALA A 21 -13.19 9.96 23.53
N ASN A 22 -12.43 11.03 23.32
CA ASN A 22 -12.45 11.83 22.10
C ASN A 22 -11.89 11.10 20.88
N TRP A 23 -11.20 9.96 21.03
CA TRP A 23 -10.75 9.16 19.90
C TRP A 23 -11.87 8.31 19.30
N GLU A 24 -12.96 8.06 20.03
CA GLU A 24 -14.04 7.19 19.55
C GLU A 24 -14.59 7.66 18.19
N GLY A 25 -14.75 8.97 18.02
CA GLY A 25 -15.19 9.58 16.77
C GLY A 25 -14.17 9.50 15.61
N LEU A 26 -12.92 9.17 15.90
CA LEU A 26 -11.87 9.00 14.88
C LEU A 26 -11.82 7.57 14.32
N LEU A 27 -12.31 6.57 15.08
CA LEU A 27 -12.22 5.17 14.68
C LEU A 27 -13.11 4.89 13.49
N GLY A 28 -12.59 4.14 12.50
CA GLY A 28 -13.36 3.77 11.31
C GLY A 28 -12.52 3.58 10.06
N GLU A 29 -13.22 3.50 8.95
CA GLU A 29 -12.64 3.36 7.63
C GLU A 29 -12.71 4.68 6.86
N TYR A 30 -11.66 4.98 6.10
CA TYR A 30 -11.55 6.16 5.27
C TYR A 30 -10.95 5.80 3.91
N GLY A 31 -11.27 6.59 2.88
CA GLY A 31 -10.69 6.42 1.56
C GLY A 31 -11.57 5.67 0.56
N TRP A 32 -10.93 5.00 -0.37
CA TRP A 32 -11.56 4.34 -1.51
C TRP A 32 -11.43 2.82 -1.37
N ASP A 33 -12.23 2.06 -2.09
CA ASP A 33 -12.20 0.58 -2.07
C ASP A 33 -10.83 -0.02 -2.38
N HIS A 34 -10.02 0.69 -3.15
CA HIS A 34 -8.67 0.27 -3.53
C HIS A 34 -7.56 0.87 -2.65
N ASN A 35 -7.90 1.78 -1.75
CA ASN A 35 -6.96 2.38 -0.79
C ASN A 35 -7.72 2.78 0.47
N VAL A 36 -7.93 1.80 1.35
CA VAL A 36 -8.65 1.98 2.61
C VAL A 36 -7.68 2.21 3.75
N LEU A 37 -7.91 3.30 4.49
CA LEU A 37 -7.30 3.54 5.79
C LEU A 37 -8.22 3.00 6.87
N PHE A 38 -7.71 2.12 7.73
CA PHE A 38 -8.36 1.70 8.96
C PHE A 38 -7.73 2.42 10.13
N VAL A 39 -8.53 3.20 10.83
CA VAL A 39 -8.14 3.82 12.11
C VAL A 39 -8.82 3.06 13.22
N TYR A 40 -8.04 2.51 14.14
CA TYR A 40 -8.53 1.68 15.23
C TYR A 40 -7.70 1.86 16.51
N GLU A 41 -8.27 1.50 17.63
CA GLU A 41 -7.59 1.47 18.92
C GLU A 41 -7.10 0.06 19.22
N ASP A 42 -5.86 -0.07 19.68
CA ASP A 42 -5.30 -1.31 20.20
C ASP A 42 -4.38 -1.01 21.38
N MET A 43 -4.68 -1.62 22.52
CA MET A 43 -3.91 -1.51 23.78
C MET A 43 -3.65 -0.07 24.26
N GLY A 44 -4.65 0.83 24.12
CA GLY A 44 -4.58 2.23 24.54
C GLY A 44 -3.86 3.15 23.57
N SER A 45 -3.57 2.68 22.37
CA SER A 45 -2.91 3.45 21.31
C SER A 45 -3.80 3.53 20.08
N LEU A 46 -3.72 4.66 19.36
CA LEU A 46 -4.37 4.80 18.07
C LEU A 46 -3.45 4.25 16.99
N TRP A 47 -4.01 3.40 16.15
CA TRP A 47 -3.30 2.75 15.06
C TRP A 47 -3.97 3.06 13.73
N LEU A 48 -3.17 3.08 12.69
CA LEU A 48 -3.62 3.16 11.31
C LEU A 48 -3.09 1.97 10.52
N VAL A 49 -3.95 1.34 9.74
CA VAL A 49 -3.55 0.36 8.71
C VAL A 49 -3.92 0.93 7.36
N MET A 50 -2.93 1.00 6.47
CA MET A 50 -3.09 1.46 5.10
C MET A 50 -2.95 0.27 4.14
N GLU A 51 -3.88 0.17 3.19
CA GLU A 51 -3.87 -0.86 2.15
C GLU A 51 -3.71 -2.29 2.70
N TRP A 52 -4.10 -2.53 3.96
CA TRP A 52 -3.96 -3.83 4.66
C TRP A 52 -2.51 -4.27 4.90
N ILE A 53 -1.53 -3.46 4.59
CA ILE A 53 -0.11 -3.83 4.60
C ILE A 53 0.68 -3.03 5.62
N GLU A 54 0.58 -1.70 5.62
CA GLU A 54 1.31 -0.86 6.54
C GLU A 54 0.51 -0.60 7.81
N LYS A 55 1.10 -0.91 8.95
CA LYS A 55 0.52 -0.70 10.28
C LYS A 55 1.40 0.25 11.07
N ASP A 56 0.88 1.44 11.32
CA ASP A 56 1.59 2.48 12.07
C ASP A 56 0.87 2.85 13.36
N GLN A 57 1.63 2.94 14.45
CA GLN A 57 1.14 3.52 15.69
C GLN A 57 1.23 5.03 15.61
N LEU A 58 0.09 5.70 15.69
CA LEU A 58 0.01 7.15 15.61
C LEU A 58 0.35 7.80 16.97
N LYS A 59 1.12 8.88 16.93
CA LYS A 59 1.41 9.72 18.09
C LYS A 59 0.54 10.96 18.05
N GLN A 60 -0.29 11.17 19.05
CA GLN A 60 -1.10 12.38 19.17
C GLN A 60 -0.20 13.62 19.35
N VAL A 61 -0.43 14.64 18.53
CA VAL A 61 0.23 15.95 18.55
C VAL A 61 -0.69 17.01 19.16
N SER A 62 -1.97 17.01 18.72
CA SER A 62 -3.04 17.81 19.30
C SER A 62 -4.37 17.03 19.21
N GLU A 63 -5.50 17.62 19.54
CA GLU A 63 -6.79 16.91 19.66
C GLU A 63 -7.10 16.03 18.45
N ASP A 64 -6.94 16.55 17.23
CA ASP A 64 -7.27 15.85 15.98
C ASP A 64 -6.06 15.74 15.03
N LEU A 65 -4.86 16.08 15.51
CA LEU A 65 -3.62 15.98 14.76
C LEU A 65 -2.72 14.86 15.33
N PHE A 66 -2.30 13.97 14.47
CA PHE A 66 -1.44 12.84 14.81
C PHE A 66 -0.22 12.81 13.90
N ALA A 67 0.88 12.22 14.37
CA ALA A 67 2.10 12.03 13.61
C ALA A 67 2.34 10.54 13.33
N PHE A 68 2.79 10.24 12.14
CA PHE A 68 3.36 8.92 11.80
C PHE A 68 4.70 8.71 12.51
N PRO A 69 5.12 7.46 12.76
CA PRO A 69 6.44 7.16 13.28
C PRO A 69 7.54 7.63 12.30
N ASN A 70 8.68 8.07 12.84
CA ASN A 70 9.83 8.46 12.02
C ASN A 70 10.53 7.29 11.29
N ASN A 71 10.08 6.07 11.49
CA ASN A 71 10.56 4.85 10.85
C ASN A 71 9.49 4.17 9.99
N SER A 72 8.36 4.84 9.76
CA SER A 72 7.32 4.35 8.87
C SER A 72 7.77 4.40 7.40
N GLY A 73 7.31 3.43 6.61
CA GLY A 73 7.75 3.31 5.23
C GLY A 73 7.24 4.44 4.33
N MET A 74 5.92 4.61 4.25
CA MET A 74 5.30 5.48 3.25
C MET A 74 5.18 6.94 3.73
N TYR A 75 4.78 7.16 4.98
CA TYR A 75 4.50 8.51 5.53
C TYR A 75 5.41 8.86 6.72
N HIS A 76 6.69 8.52 6.59
CA HIS A 76 7.73 8.73 7.60
C HIS A 76 7.75 10.16 8.14
N GLY A 77 7.36 10.33 9.40
CA GLY A 77 7.37 11.61 10.12
C GLY A 77 6.33 12.64 9.64
N GLU A 78 5.45 12.28 8.72
CA GLU A 78 4.36 13.14 8.30
C GLU A 78 3.24 13.17 9.34
N GLN A 79 2.28 14.08 9.14
CA GLN A 79 1.17 14.29 10.05
C GLN A 79 -0.15 13.99 9.38
N LEU A 80 -1.10 13.57 10.20
CA LEU A 80 -2.46 13.17 9.84
C LEU A 80 -3.44 14.04 10.60
N GLN A 81 -4.27 14.81 9.89
CA GLN A 81 -5.29 15.70 10.45
C GLN A 81 -6.68 15.11 10.23
N PHE A 82 -7.42 14.89 11.32
CA PHE A 82 -8.84 14.56 11.26
C PHE A 82 -9.69 15.83 11.22
N LYS A 83 -10.80 15.77 10.48
CA LYS A 83 -11.84 16.81 10.45
C LYS A 83 -13.14 16.20 10.93
N ARG A 84 -13.67 16.72 12.03
CA ARG A 84 -14.94 16.24 12.62
C ARG A 84 -16.14 16.96 12.04
N GLY A 85 -17.27 16.23 11.99
CA GLY A 85 -18.60 16.79 11.84
C GLY A 85 -19.14 17.36 13.15
N GLU A 86 -20.35 17.88 13.11
CA GLU A 86 -21.04 18.45 14.28
C GLU A 86 -21.33 17.42 15.38
N ASP A 87 -21.45 16.17 15.02
CA ASP A 87 -21.64 15.01 15.92
C ASP A 87 -20.35 14.53 16.61
N GLY A 88 -19.20 15.18 16.32
CA GLY A 88 -17.89 14.78 16.84
C GLY A 88 -17.25 13.60 16.12
N ILE A 89 -17.92 13.03 15.10
CA ILE A 89 -17.39 11.95 14.29
C ILE A 89 -16.54 12.53 13.15
N ALA A 90 -15.36 11.99 12.93
CA ALA A 90 -14.50 12.45 11.82
C ALA A 90 -15.13 12.08 10.47
N THR A 91 -15.29 13.08 9.60
CA THR A 91 -15.84 12.93 8.24
C THR A 91 -14.76 12.69 7.20
N GLU A 92 -13.54 13.10 7.49
CA GLU A 92 -12.37 12.89 6.63
C GLU A 92 -11.10 12.92 7.46
N VAL A 93 -10.04 12.39 6.87
CA VAL A 93 -8.67 12.47 7.38
C VAL A 93 -7.74 12.87 6.25
N ALA A 94 -6.86 13.82 6.50
CA ALA A 94 -5.91 14.33 5.53
C ALA A 94 -4.47 14.04 6.00
N ILE A 95 -3.64 13.53 5.13
CA ILE A 95 -2.19 13.55 5.33
C ILE A 95 -1.73 14.96 4.97
N ILE A 96 -1.00 15.63 5.86
CA ILE A 96 -0.54 16.99 5.64
C ILE A 96 0.35 17.02 4.38
N ASN A 97 0.00 17.87 3.41
CA ASN A 97 0.60 17.94 2.07
C ASN A 97 0.40 16.68 1.20
N GLY A 98 -0.57 15.85 1.53
CA GLY A 98 -0.89 14.61 0.83
C GLY A 98 -2.39 14.44 0.57
N PRO A 99 -2.85 13.21 0.33
CA PRO A 99 -4.23 12.92 -0.01
C PRO A 99 -5.18 13.13 1.17
N ILE A 100 -6.45 13.40 0.83
CA ILE A 100 -7.59 13.47 1.76
C ILE A 100 -8.44 12.22 1.58
N PHE A 101 -8.69 11.51 2.66
CA PHE A 101 -9.49 10.29 2.71
C PHE A 101 -10.82 10.57 3.41
N LYS A 102 -11.91 10.48 2.68
CA LYS A 102 -13.25 10.64 3.26
C LYS A 102 -13.65 9.41 4.05
N ARG A 103 -14.41 9.62 5.14
CA ARG A 103 -15.00 8.52 5.91
C ARG A 103 -15.92 7.70 5.03
N ARG A 104 -15.91 6.39 5.25
CA ARG A 104 -16.78 5.42 4.59
C ARG A 104 -17.44 4.52 5.61
N ASP A 105 -18.50 3.84 5.23
CA ASP A 105 -19.13 2.84 6.08
C ASP A 105 -18.20 1.64 6.26
N VAL A 106 -18.12 1.13 7.48
CA VAL A 106 -17.26 -0.01 7.81
C VAL A 106 -17.71 -1.24 7.02
N GLY A 107 -16.76 -1.84 6.28
CA GLY A 107 -17.05 -3.00 5.44
C GLY A 107 -17.81 -2.68 4.16
N ALA A 108 -18.01 -1.41 3.81
CA ALA A 108 -18.58 -1.00 2.53
C ALA A 108 -17.57 -1.30 1.41
N SER A 109 -17.50 -2.57 1.03
CA SER A 109 -16.78 -2.98 -0.17
C SER A 109 -17.80 -3.13 -1.29
N THR A 110 -17.62 -2.40 -2.37
CA THR A 110 -18.33 -2.73 -3.59
C THR A 110 -17.73 -4.05 -4.11
N SER A 111 -18.57 -4.97 -4.56
CA SER A 111 -18.10 -6.21 -5.20
C SER A 111 -17.35 -5.96 -6.51
N GLU A 112 -17.27 -4.71 -6.93
CA GLU A 112 -16.62 -4.29 -8.17
C GLU A 112 -15.11 -4.13 -7.97
N THR A 113 -14.36 -4.84 -8.77
CA THR A 113 -12.91 -4.65 -8.85
C THR A 113 -12.61 -3.25 -9.36
N PHE A 114 -11.81 -2.47 -8.61
CA PHE A 114 -11.35 -1.16 -9.08
C PHE A 114 -10.71 -1.25 -10.47
N ARG A 115 -11.21 -0.46 -11.40
CA ARG A 115 -10.70 -0.38 -12.76
C ARG A 115 -10.67 1.06 -13.24
N ILE A 116 -9.60 1.37 -13.96
CA ILE A 116 -9.46 2.61 -14.72
C ILE A 116 -9.44 2.24 -16.21
N GLU A 117 -10.30 2.87 -16.98
CA GLU A 117 -10.25 2.78 -18.44
C GLU A 117 -9.25 3.82 -18.95
N PRO A 118 -8.19 3.42 -19.65
CA PRO A 118 -7.20 4.35 -20.19
C PRO A 118 -7.84 5.36 -21.15
N ILE A 119 -7.53 6.66 -20.98
CA ILE A 119 -8.06 7.74 -21.83
C ILE A 119 -7.44 7.79 -23.22
N LYS A 120 -6.41 6.97 -23.48
CA LYS A 120 -5.71 6.84 -24.75
C LYS A 120 -5.30 5.38 -25.02
N PRO A 121 -5.09 4.99 -26.29
CA PRO A 121 -4.52 3.69 -26.62
C PRO A 121 -3.14 3.48 -25.98
N ILE A 122 -2.89 2.26 -25.50
CA ILE A 122 -1.64 1.93 -24.77
C ILE A 122 -0.38 2.12 -25.63
N ASP A 123 -0.45 1.85 -26.94
CA ASP A 123 0.69 2.03 -27.84
C ASP A 123 1.03 3.50 -28.04
N GLU A 124 0.03 4.39 -28.13
CA GLU A 124 0.22 5.84 -28.14
C GLU A 124 0.86 6.33 -26.85
N LEU A 125 0.34 5.88 -25.71
CA LEU A 125 0.88 6.23 -24.39
C LEU A 125 2.34 5.76 -24.23
N ARG A 126 2.66 4.60 -24.77
CA ARG A 126 4.03 4.06 -24.76
C ARG A 126 4.98 4.91 -25.58
N GLU A 127 4.59 5.30 -26.78
CA GLU A 127 5.37 6.16 -27.66
C GLU A 127 5.64 7.52 -27.00
N ILE A 128 4.61 8.15 -26.45
CA ILE A 128 4.72 9.42 -25.71
C ILE A 128 5.68 9.27 -24.53
N ALA A 129 5.53 8.21 -23.73
CA ALA A 129 6.32 8.01 -22.52
C ALA A 129 7.79 7.70 -22.82
N LEU A 130 8.09 6.95 -23.88
CA LEU A 130 9.47 6.64 -24.30
C LEU A 130 10.21 7.87 -24.86
N ASN A 131 9.49 8.82 -25.46
CA ASN A 131 10.04 10.07 -25.98
C ASN A 131 10.14 11.19 -24.91
N ALA A 132 9.58 10.97 -23.72
CA ALA A 132 9.62 11.92 -22.63
C ALA A 132 10.87 11.73 -21.74
N ASN A 133 11.34 12.82 -21.14
CA ASN A 133 12.42 12.77 -20.16
C ASN A 133 11.87 12.63 -18.73
N PRO A 134 12.52 11.82 -17.89
CA PRO A 134 12.20 11.78 -16.46
C PRO A 134 12.48 13.15 -15.81
N PRO A 135 11.82 13.47 -14.68
CA PRO A 135 12.12 14.66 -13.90
C PRO A 135 13.60 14.70 -13.51
N LYS A 136 14.20 15.90 -13.54
CA LYS A 136 15.56 16.08 -13.06
C LYS A 136 15.54 16.03 -11.53
N GLU A 137 16.38 15.17 -10.98
CA GLU A 137 16.54 15.04 -9.53
C GLU A 137 17.93 15.55 -9.12
N ASN A 138 17.96 16.39 -8.07
CA ASN A 138 19.20 17.01 -7.55
C ASN A 138 19.72 16.26 -6.32
N ARG A 139 19.94 14.95 -6.43
CA ARG A 139 20.46 14.11 -5.33
C ARG A 139 21.62 13.25 -5.81
N ASN A 140 22.50 12.89 -4.87
CA ASN A 140 23.54 11.90 -5.12
C ASN A 140 22.91 10.50 -5.02
N PHE A 141 22.65 9.87 -6.14
CA PHE A 141 22.13 8.50 -6.21
C PHE A 141 23.25 7.49 -6.31
N LEU A 142 23.03 6.33 -5.73
CA LEU A 142 23.87 5.17 -5.98
C LEU A 142 23.66 4.71 -7.44
N ARG A 143 24.70 4.12 -8.03
CA ARG A 143 24.58 3.50 -9.35
C ARG A 143 23.51 2.42 -9.35
N THR A 144 22.74 2.38 -10.42
CA THR A 144 21.77 1.31 -10.66
C THR A 144 22.48 -0.04 -10.79
N ASP A 145 22.08 -1.00 -9.95
CA ASP A 145 22.54 -2.38 -10.01
C ASP A 145 21.32 -3.30 -9.93
N LEU A 146 20.58 -3.39 -11.04
CA LEU A 146 19.38 -4.21 -11.16
C LEU A 146 19.77 -5.65 -11.45
N ILE A 147 19.18 -6.57 -10.67
CA ILE A 147 19.30 -8.01 -10.88
C ILE A 147 17.92 -8.65 -11.07
N GLU A 148 17.80 -9.58 -11.98
CA GLU A 148 16.58 -10.38 -12.14
C GLU A 148 16.38 -11.27 -10.91
N LEU A 149 15.22 -11.22 -10.28
CA LEU A 149 14.93 -11.97 -9.05
C LEU A 149 15.05 -13.50 -9.23
N LYS A 150 14.85 -14.00 -10.43
CA LYS A 150 15.04 -15.41 -10.76
C LYS A 150 16.48 -15.87 -10.50
N ASN A 151 17.46 -14.97 -10.61
CA ASN A 151 18.88 -15.28 -10.35
C ASN A 151 19.21 -15.27 -8.85
N ILE A 152 18.30 -14.76 -8.00
CA ILE A 152 18.44 -14.75 -6.55
C ILE A 152 17.91 -16.05 -5.94
N ASP A 153 16.70 -16.45 -6.31
CA ASP A 153 16.09 -17.70 -5.84
C ASP A 153 15.04 -18.18 -6.86
N GLN A 154 15.28 -19.33 -7.48
CA GLN A 154 14.41 -19.92 -8.51
C GLN A 154 13.06 -20.41 -7.98
N SER A 155 12.90 -20.52 -6.66
CA SER A 155 11.64 -20.93 -6.05
C SER A 155 10.64 -19.79 -5.88
N ILE A 156 11.04 -18.53 -6.10
CA ILE A 156 10.15 -17.39 -6.15
C ILE A 156 9.19 -17.56 -7.34
N LYS A 157 7.90 -17.33 -7.11
CA LYS A 157 6.86 -17.39 -8.13
C LYS A 157 6.56 -16.00 -8.68
N TYR A 158 6.09 -15.96 -9.93
CA TYR A 158 5.83 -14.69 -10.64
C TYR A 158 4.45 -14.70 -11.27
N ASP A 159 3.71 -13.62 -11.07
CA ASP A 159 2.48 -13.26 -11.75
C ASP A 159 2.56 -11.75 -12.04
N ILE A 160 3.42 -11.38 -13.00
CA ILE A 160 3.73 -9.98 -13.30
C ILE A 160 2.52 -9.32 -13.94
N ARG A 161 1.70 -8.66 -13.11
CA ARG A 161 0.38 -8.14 -13.44
C ARG A 161 0.38 -7.20 -14.64
N TYR A 162 1.38 -6.33 -14.71
CA TYR A 162 1.47 -5.34 -15.80
C TYR A 162 2.07 -5.88 -17.10
N ALA A 163 2.52 -7.13 -17.13
CA ALA A 163 2.88 -7.85 -18.35
C ALA A 163 1.69 -8.57 -19.00
N GLY A 164 0.53 -8.55 -18.36
CA GLY A 164 -0.73 -9.09 -18.82
C GLY A 164 -1.86 -8.06 -18.70
N THR A 165 -3.10 -8.54 -18.81
CA THR A 165 -4.32 -7.71 -18.67
C THR A 165 -4.96 -7.82 -17.29
N ASN A 166 -4.44 -8.66 -16.40
CA ASN A 166 -4.96 -8.84 -15.05
C ASN A 166 -4.40 -7.76 -14.09
N ASN A 167 -4.76 -6.50 -14.35
CA ASN A 167 -4.39 -5.33 -13.58
C ASN A 167 -5.52 -4.29 -13.61
N PHE A 168 -5.38 -3.20 -12.85
CA PHE A 168 -6.43 -2.21 -12.67
C PHE A 168 -6.82 -1.40 -13.93
N MET A 169 -5.99 -1.45 -14.99
CA MET A 169 -6.31 -0.85 -16.30
C MET A 169 -6.64 -1.88 -17.39
N SER A 170 -6.67 -3.16 -17.07
CA SER A 170 -6.95 -4.27 -18.00
C SER A 170 -6.11 -4.28 -19.28
N ASN A 171 -4.90 -3.70 -19.23
CA ASN A 171 -4.01 -3.51 -20.36
C ASN A 171 -2.58 -3.93 -20.06
N LYS A 172 -1.83 -4.25 -21.12
CA LYS A 172 -0.43 -4.66 -21.03
C LYS A 172 0.51 -3.46 -21.07
N PHE A 173 1.21 -3.19 -19.97
CA PHE A 173 2.19 -2.08 -19.84
C PHE A 173 3.64 -2.54 -19.99
N TYR A 174 4.01 -3.70 -19.44
CA TYR A 174 5.35 -4.26 -19.58
C TYR A 174 5.47 -5.07 -20.87
N THR A 175 6.60 -4.95 -21.52
CA THR A 175 6.95 -5.78 -22.69
C THR A 175 7.44 -7.18 -22.29
N LEU A 176 7.98 -7.33 -21.07
CA LEU A 176 8.53 -8.57 -20.52
C LEU A 176 7.91 -8.89 -19.17
N ALA A 177 7.56 -10.16 -18.96
CA ALA A 177 7.09 -10.69 -17.67
C ALA A 177 8.28 -11.04 -16.76
N LYS A 178 9.12 -10.05 -16.41
CA LYS A 178 10.32 -10.24 -15.60
C LYS A 178 10.31 -9.28 -14.41
N ALA A 179 10.88 -9.72 -13.30
CA ALA A 179 10.99 -8.95 -12.07
C ALA A 179 12.46 -8.62 -11.79
N TYR A 180 12.77 -7.35 -11.71
CA TYR A 180 14.10 -6.82 -11.36
C TYR A 180 14.02 -6.01 -10.07
N MET A 181 15.08 -6.05 -9.27
CA MET A 181 15.25 -5.18 -8.11
C MET A 181 16.71 -4.75 -8.00
N GLN A 182 16.96 -3.63 -7.31
CA GLN A 182 18.32 -3.27 -6.89
C GLN A 182 18.93 -4.41 -6.09
N ARG A 183 20.18 -4.78 -6.34
CA ARG A 183 20.84 -5.95 -5.76
C ARG A 183 20.66 -6.08 -4.24
N PRO A 184 20.88 -5.03 -3.40
CA PRO A 184 20.71 -5.18 -1.95
C PRO A 184 19.29 -5.57 -1.55
N ALA A 185 18.27 -5.02 -2.24
CA ALA A 185 16.87 -5.34 -2.01
C ALA A 185 16.52 -6.75 -2.50
N ALA A 186 17.02 -7.15 -3.66
CA ALA A 186 16.85 -8.49 -4.20
C ALA A 186 17.43 -9.57 -3.28
N GLU A 187 18.64 -9.33 -2.74
CA GLU A 187 19.29 -10.23 -1.77
C GLU A 187 18.50 -10.31 -0.45
N ALA A 188 17.94 -9.19 0.03
CA ALA A 188 17.08 -9.19 1.20
C ALA A 188 15.79 -9.99 0.95
N LEU A 189 15.18 -9.86 -0.24
CA LEU A 189 14.02 -10.64 -0.65
C LEU A 189 14.35 -12.15 -0.70
N GLY A 190 15.53 -12.53 -1.22
CA GLY A 190 15.99 -13.91 -1.20
C GLY A 190 16.14 -14.48 0.21
N ARG A 191 16.62 -13.67 1.17
CA ARG A 191 16.64 -14.08 2.60
C ARG A 191 15.24 -14.31 3.15
N ALA A 192 14.28 -13.44 2.80
CA ALA A 192 12.88 -13.59 3.19
C ALA A 192 12.27 -14.86 2.60
N GLN A 193 12.48 -15.12 1.30
CA GLN A 193 12.02 -16.33 0.63
C GLN A 193 12.50 -17.60 1.34
N ARG A 194 13.77 -17.68 1.70
CA ARG A 194 14.31 -18.84 2.42
C ARG A 194 13.63 -19.05 3.77
N LYS A 195 13.42 -17.99 4.55
CA LYS A 195 12.72 -18.07 5.85
C LYS A 195 11.26 -18.50 5.70
N LEU A 196 10.61 -18.12 4.61
CA LEU A 196 9.22 -18.52 4.34
C LEU A 196 9.15 -20.00 3.94
N LYS A 197 10.12 -20.51 3.18
CA LYS A 197 10.19 -21.93 2.78
C LYS A 197 10.22 -22.87 3.98
N ASP A 198 10.95 -22.52 5.03
CA ASP A 198 11.02 -23.29 6.27
C ASP A 198 9.66 -23.40 6.97
N LYS A 199 8.73 -22.53 6.63
CA LYS A 199 7.36 -22.50 7.16
C LYS A 199 6.31 -23.03 6.18
N GLY A 200 6.73 -23.55 5.02
CA GLY A 200 5.84 -24.06 3.97
C GLY A 200 5.20 -22.97 3.08
N TYR A 201 5.74 -21.74 3.11
CA TYR A 201 5.28 -20.61 2.29
C TYR A 201 6.33 -20.22 1.25
N GLY A 202 5.93 -19.32 0.34
CA GLY A 202 6.80 -18.71 -0.65
C GLY A 202 6.26 -17.37 -1.13
N LEU A 203 7.12 -16.62 -1.81
CA LEU A 203 6.77 -15.34 -2.39
C LEU A 203 6.16 -15.51 -3.78
N LEU A 204 5.11 -14.76 -4.07
CA LEU A 204 4.56 -14.52 -5.38
C LEU A 204 4.74 -13.04 -5.72
N ILE A 205 5.50 -12.75 -6.77
CA ILE A 205 5.82 -11.38 -7.18
C ILE A 205 4.86 -10.93 -8.27
N HIS A 206 4.11 -9.86 -7.98
CA HIS A 206 3.18 -9.24 -8.92
C HIS A 206 3.78 -8.06 -9.67
N ASP A 207 4.71 -7.35 -9.04
CA ASP A 207 5.47 -6.23 -9.60
C ASP A 207 6.82 -6.11 -8.88
N ALA A 208 7.78 -5.39 -9.49
CA ALA A 208 9.09 -5.12 -8.90
C ALA A 208 9.63 -3.77 -9.41
N TYR A 209 10.85 -3.73 -10.00
CA TYR A 209 11.33 -2.50 -10.61
C TYR A 209 10.40 -2.05 -11.75
N ARG A 210 9.87 -0.84 -11.63
CA ARG A 210 9.05 -0.21 -12.65
C ARG A 210 9.87 0.86 -13.36
N PRO A 211 10.12 0.72 -14.68
CA PRO A 211 10.75 1.80 -15.44
C PRO A 211 9.92 3.09 -15.39
N TRP A 212 10.58 4.24 -15.32
CA TRP A 212 9.89 5.54 -15.23
C TRP A 212 8.85 5.74 -16.35
N TYR A 213 9.17 5.34 -17.59
CA TYR A 213 8.24 5.49 -18.70
C TYR A 213 6.91 4.75 -18.45
N VAL A 214 6.90 3.64 -17.74
CA VAL A 214 5.68 2.91 -17.38
C VAL A 214 4.86 3.68 -16.34
N THR A 215 5.52 4.30 -15.37
CA THR A 215 4.85 5.20 -14.41
C THR A 215 4.20 6.38 -15.13
N LYS A 216 4.91 6.96 -16.12
CA LYS A 216 4.34 8.00 -16.96
C LYS A 216 3.14 7.51 -17.77
N MET A 217 3.21 6.30 -18.34
CA MET A 217 2.07 5.70 -19.03
C MET A 217 0.84 5.58 -18.12
N PHE A 218 1.01 5.14 -16.87
CA PHE A 218 -0.09 5.08 -15.90
C PHE A 218 -0.67 6.47 -15.64
N TRP A 219 0.18 7.44 -15.39
CA TRP A 219 -0.27 8.82 -15.15
C TRP A 219 -1.04 9.39 -16.33
N ASP A 220 -0.50 9.24 -17.54
CA ASP A 220 -1.12 9.77 -18.77
C ASP A 220 -2.38 8.97 -19.18
N ALA A 221 -2.50 7.72 -18.76
CA ALA A 221 -3.67 6.88 -18.98
C ALA A 221 -4.84 7.21 -18.04
N THR A 222 -4.55 7.79 -16.87
CA THR A 222 -5.54 8.03 -15.82
C THR A 222 -6.37 9.28 -16.15
N PRO A 223 -7.72 9.23 -16.10
CA PRO A 223 -8.58 10.42 -16.17
C PRO A 223 -8.24 11.45 -15.09
N GLU A 224 -8.45 12.74 -15.37
CA GLU A 224 -8.10 13.83 -14.45
C GLU A 224 -8.80 13.76 -13.10
N ASP A 225 -10.04 13.28 -13.08
CA ASP A 225 -10.84 13.09 -11.86
C ASP A 225 -10.40 11.91 -10.98
N LYS A 226 -9.39 11.15 -11.45
CA LYS A 226 -8.83 9.97 -10.76
C LYS A 226 -7.31 10.05 -10.54
N LYS A 227 -6.72 11.22 -10.79
CA LYS A 227 -5.30 11.50 -10.56
C LYS A 227 -5.00 11.95 -9.14
#